data_2f73b855a63f53d26e305f16db21459a
#
_entry.id   2f73b855a63f53d26e305f16db21459a
#
_cell.length_a   1.000
_cell.length_b   1.000
_cell.length_c   1.000
_cell.angle_alpha   90.00
_cell.angle_beta   90.00
_cell.angle_gamma   90.00
#
_symmetry.space_group_name_H-M   'P 1'
#
loop_
_entity.id
_entity.type
_entity.pdbx_description
1 polymer ?
#
loop_
_entity_poly.entity_id
_entity_poly.type
_entity_poly.pdbx_seq_one_letter_code
_entity_poly.pdbx_strand_id
1 'polypeptide(L)'
;TYIGMNDSLFKHSNGLITKSEIRSISLSKLKLIKKDHILWDIGSGSGSVGIEASFQIPWGQVITIEKQGNRISDIIINIKNFNCSNVKVVNATFPEGIEELKIPDRVFIGGGGKDLEKIVNLSCEKLTRYGIIVINTVLIQNLDIALSVLKKHLFNPEVIQVQVSRSKKMPYGDRFEALNPVW
;
A
#
# COMPACT_ATOMS: atom_id res chain seq x y z
N THR A 1 -12.95 9.11 10.20
CA THR A 1 -11.80 8.59 9.42
C THR A 1 -11.14 9.71 8.65
N TYR A 2 -9.82 9.69 8.60
CA TYR A 2 -8.97 10.69 7.96
C TYR A 2 -7.69 10.03 7.47
N ILE A 3 -6.93 10.70 6.62
CA ILE A 3 -5.63 10.22 6.14
C ILE A 3 -4.60 10.32 7.27
N GLY A 4 -3.78 9.30 7.43
CA GLY A 4 -2.74 9.26 8.46
C GLY A 4 -3.28 8.94 9.84
N MET A 5 -4.31 8.11 9.95
CA MET A 5 -4.81 7.61 11.23
C MET A 5 -3.68 6.95 12.03
N ASN A 6 -3.77 7.06 13.37
CA ASN A 6 -2.76 6.45 14.24
C ASN A 6 -2.61 4.95 13.98
N ASP A 7 -1.38 4.47 13.92
CA ASP A 7 -1.07 3.05 13.68
C ASP A 7 -1.73 2.13 14.72
N SER A 8 -1.91 2.59 15.98
CA SER A 8 -2.54 1.84 17.06
C SER A 8 -4.03 1.53 16.85
N LEU A 9 -4.68 2.21 15.90
CA LEU A 9 -6.09 1.96 15.55
C LEU A 9 -6.24 0.71 14.67
N PHE A 10 -5.15 0.23 14.10
CA PHE A 10 -5.16 -0.93 13.23
C PHE A 10 -4.65 -2.17 13.95
N LYS A 11 -5.34 -3.29 13.77
CA LYS A 11 -4.78 -4.60 14.11
C LYS A 11 -3.66 -4.92 13.11
N HIS A 12 -2.49 -5.28 13.62
CA HIS A 12 -1.36 -5.69 12.80
C HIS A 12 -0.47 -6.68 13.53
N SER A 13 -0.02 -7.71 12.83
CA SER A 13 0.89 -8.73 13.34
C SER A 13 2.34 -8.26 13.23
N ASN A 14 3.12 -8.46 14.30
CA ASN A 14 4.56 -8.19 14.33
C ASN A 14 4.99 -6.76 13.94
N GLY A 15 4.15 -5.76 14.17
CA GLY A 15 4.46 -4.37 13.83
C GLY A 15 4.46 -4.07 12.32
N LEU A 16 3.99 -5.00 11.51
CA LEU A 16 3.95 -4.88 10.05
C LEU A 16 2.76 -4.01 9.59
N ILE A 17 2.98 -2.73 9.62
CA ILE A 17 2.04 -1.71 9.14
C ILE A 17 2.82 -0.60 8.44
N THR A 18 2.30 -0.10 7.33
CA THR A 18 2.77 1.14 6.73
C THR A 18 2.50 2.28 7.71
N LYS A 19 3.54 2.92 8.21
CA LYS A 19 3.44 3.97 9.24
C LYS A 19 2.59 5.13 8.75
N SER A 20 1.90 5.80 9.67
CA SER A 20 0.92 6.85 9.35
C SER A 20 1.46 7.95 8.45
N GLU A 21 2.71 8.38 8.65
CA GLU A 21 3.37 9.39 7.83
C GLU A 21 3.61 8.90 6.40
N ILE A 22 4.14 7.69 6.26
CA ILE A 22 4.39 7.05 4.95
C ILE A 22 3.06 6.77 4.23
N ARG A 23 2.06 6.32 4.98
CA ARG A 23 0.71 6.06 4.47
C ARG A 23 0.07 7.33 3.91
N SER A 24 0.20 8.45 4.63
CA SER A 24 -0.29 9.77 4.19
C SER A 24 0.35 10.20 2.88
N ILE A 25 1.67 10.06 2.76
CA ILE A 25 2.40 10.39 1.53
C ILE A 25 1.97 9.48 0.38
N SER A 26 1.89 8.16 0.63
CA SER A 26 1.48 7.19 -0.39
C SER A 26 0.09 7.48 -0.93
N LEU A 27 -0.88 7.77 -0.05
CA LEU A 27 -2.24 8.13 -0.44
C LEU A 27 -2.31 9.44 -1.22
N SER A 28 -1.50 10.42 -0.84
CA SER A 28 -1.37 11.67 -1.61
C SER A 28 -0.84 11.42 -3.03
N LYS A 29 0.17 10.53 -3.19
CA LYS A 29 0.75 10.18 -4.48
C LYS A 29 -0.20 9.33 -5.34
N LEU A 30 -1.09 8.55 -4.75
CA LEU A 30 -2.13 7.79 -5.47
C LEU A 30 -3.17 8.71 -6.15
N LYS A 31 -3.33 9.96 -5.70
CA LYS A 31 -4.26 10.94 -6.29
C LYS A 31 -5.66 10.34 -6.48
N LEU A 32 -6.29 9.91 -5.39
CA LEU A 32 -7.64 9.33 -5.37
C LEU A 32 -8.72 10.41 -5.57
N ILE A 33 -8.64 11.14 -6.69
CA ILE A 33 -9.48 12.32 -6.98
C ILE A 33 -10.90 11.99 -7.44
N LYS A 34 -11.10 10.79 -8.01
CA LYS A 34 -12.42 10.31 -8.40
C LYS A 34 -12.96 9.37 -7.33
N LYS A 35 -14.25 9.49 -7.03
CA LYS A 35 -14.90 8.71 -5.96
C LYS A 35 -15.19 7.26 -6.32
N ASP A 36 -15.04 6.88 -7.58
CA ASP A 36 -15.33 5.58 -8.17
C ASP A 36 -14.07 4.82 -8.65
N HIS A 37 -12.86 5.29 -8.29
CA HIS A 37 -11.63 4.59 -8.63
C HIS A 37 -11.62 3.14 -8.15
N ILE A 38 -10.95 2.28 -8.90
CA ILE A 38 -10.57 0.93 -8.49
C ILE A 38 -9.11 0.96 -8.06
N LEU A 39 -8.85 0.60 -6.81
CA LEU A 39 -7.50 0.51 -6.24
C LEU A 39 -7.13 -0.94 -5.98
N TRP A 40 -5.97 -1.38 -6.48
CA TRP A 40 -5.31 -2.58 -6.00
C TRP A 40 -4.29 -2.22 -4.91
N ASP A 41 -4.41 -2.85 -3.75
CA ASP A 41 -3.47 -2.77 -2.63
C ASP A 41 -2.75 -4.11 -2.53
N ILE A 42 -1.55 -4.20 -3.10
CA ILE A 42 -0.79 -5.44 -3.26
C ILE A 42 0.26 -5.56 -2.16
N GLY A 43 0.27 -6.71 -1.48
CA GLY A 43 1.08 -6.90 -0.27
C GLY A 43 0.55 -6.06 0.88
N SER A 44 -0.77 -6.09 1.06
CA SER A 44 -1.54 -5.16 1.91
C SER A 44 -1.15 -5.20 3.39
N GLY A 45 -0.52 -6.29 3.86
CA GLY A 45 -0.12 -6.45 5.27
C GLY A 45 -1.32 -6.34 6.22
N SER A 46 -1.42 -5.23 6.94
CA SER A 46 -2.57 -4.93 7.82
C SER A 46 -3.79 -4.36 7.09
N GLY A 47 -3.66 -4.05 5.79
CA GLY A 47 -4.68 -3.38 4.99
C GLY A 47 -4.83 -1.89 5.28
N SER A 48 -3.93 -1.29 6.05
CA SER A 48 -4.09 0.11 6.51
C SER A 48 -4.14 1.12 5.37
N VAL A 49 -3.36 0.93 4.30
CA VAL A 49 -3.39 1.80 3.11
C VAL A 49 -4.73 1.67 2.39
N GLY A 50 -5.15 0.43 2.11
CA GLY A 50 -6.42 0.16 1.44
C GLY A 50 -7.62 0.66 2.23
N ILE A 51 -7.63 0.52 3.55
CA ILE A 51 -8.69 1.01 4.43
C ILE A 51 -8.78 2.53 4.39
N GLU A 52 -7.68 3.26 4.58
CA GLU A 52 -7.74 4.73 4.46
C GLU A 52 -8.12 5.19 3.06
N ALA A 53 -7.64 4.50 2.02
CA ALA A 53 -8.03 4.77 0.63
C ALA A 53 -9.54 4.60 0.41
N SER A 54 -10.15 3.58 1.02
CA SER A 54 -11.57 3.25 0.82
C SER A 54 -12.52 4.39 1.14
N PHE A 55 -12.15 5.24 2.11
CA PHE A 55 -12.93 6.42 2.48
C PHE A 55 -12.83 7.57 1.46
N GLN A 56 -11.76 7.58 0.67
CA GLN A 56 -11.59 8.59 -0.38
C GLN A 56 -12.36 8.23 -1.66
N ILE A 57 -12.64 6.93 -1.85
CA ILE A 57 -13.32 6.37 -3.02
C ILE A 57 -14.60 5.61 -2.63
N PRO A 58 -15.59 6.25 -1.99
CA PRO A 58 -16.75 5.59 -1.41
C PRO A 58 -17.65 4.88 -2.44
N TRP A 59 -17.58 5.25 -3.71
CA TRP A 59 -18.31 4.60 -4.82
C TRP A 59 -17.42 3.66 -5.64
N GLY A 60 -16.15 3.64 -5.35
CA GLY A 60 -15.15 2.76 -5.94
C GLY A 60 -14.98 1.46 -5.16
N GLN A 61 -13.88 0.79 -5.42
CA GLN A 61 -13.53 -0.45 -4.74
C GLN A 61 -12.03 -0.51 -4.45
N VAL A 62 -11.69 -0.92 -3.25
CA VAL A 62 -10.33 -1.34 -2.90
C VAL A 62 -10.28 -2.86 -2.94
N ILE A 63 -9.28 -3.41 -3.62
CA ILE A 63 -9.01 -4.83 -3.69
C ILE A 63 -7.66 -5.05 -3.01
N THR A 64 -7.70 -5.57 -1.78
CA THR A 64 -6.50 -5.90 -1.03
C THR A 64 -6.05 -7.32 -1.38
N ILE A 65 -4.78 -7.48 -1.77
CA ILE A 65 -4.21 -8.76 -2.20
C ILE A 65 -3.09 -9.13 -1.22
N GLU A 66 -3.30 -10.20 -0.48
CA GLU A 66 -2.35 -10.69 0.52
C GLU A 66 -2.33 -12.23 0.52
N LYS A 67 -1.16 -12.83 0.73
CA LYS A 67 -0.97 -14.28 0.72
C LYS A 67 -0.88 -14.92 2.10
N GLN A 68 -0.58 -14.14 3.12
CA GLN A 68 -0.36 -14.67 4.47
C GLN A 68 -1.65 -14.64 5.29
N GLY A 69 -2.10 -15.82 5.75
CA GLY A 69 -3.36 -15.99 6.46
C GLY A 69 -3.52 -15.14 7.72
N ASN A 70 -2.45 -14.99 8.53
CA ASN A 70 -2.49 -14.12 9.71
C ASN A 70 -2.71 -12.65 9.36
N ARG A 71 -2.11 -12.16 8.27
CA ARG A 71 -2.31 -10.78 7.78
C ARG A 71 -3.71 -10.59 7.20
N ILE A 72 -4.21 -11.59 6.48
CA ILE A 72 -5.60 -11.58 5.99
C ILE A 72 -6.57 -11.47 7.15
N SER A 73 -6.33 -12.18 8.25
CA SER A 73 -7.13 -12.06 9.47
C SER A 73 -7.09 -10.64 10.05
N ASP A 74 -5.92 -10.01 10.08
CA ASP A 74 -5.77 -8.62 10.51
C ASP A 74 -6.56 -7.67 9.60
N ILE A 75 -6.48 -7.84 8.27
CA ILE A 75 -7.24 -7.03 7.29
C ILE A 75 -8.74 -7.16 7.55
N ILE A 76 -9.27 -8.37 7.73
CA ILE A 76 -10.70 -8.62 7.96
C ILE A 76 -11.17 -7.95 9.26
N ILE A 77 -10.37 -8.04 10.33
CA ILE A 77 -10.66 -7.36 11.60
C ILE A 77 -10.71 -5.85 11.40
N ASN A 78 -9.74 -5.30 10.68
CA ASN A 78 -9.67 -3.86 10.42
C ASN A 78 -10.85 -3.39 9.55
N ILE A 79 -11.20 -4.11 8.48
CA ILE A 79 -12.37 -3.81 7.65
C ILE A 79 -13.63 -3.72 8.51
N LYS A 80 -13.83 -4.67 9.43
CA LYS A 80 -14.97 -4.68 10.34
C LYS A 80 -14.94 -3.50 11.31
N ASN A 81 -13.78 -3.23 11.93
CA ASN A 81 -13.63 -2.13 12.88
C ASN A 81 -13.89 -0.76 12.28
N PHE A 82 -13.52 -0.57 11.02
CA PHE A 82 -13.70 0.68 10.28
C PHE A 82 -14.98 0.73 9.43
N ASN A 83 -15.80 -0.34 9.43
CA ASN A 83 -17.03 -0.46 8.61
C ASN A 83 -16.80 -0.20 7.12
N CYS A 84 -15.72 -0.73 6.56
CA CYS A 84 -15.38 -0.54 5.13
C CYS A 84 -16.16 -1.53 4.26
N SER A 85 -17.25 -1.09 3.63
CA SER A 85 -18.09 -1.94 2.77
C SER A 85 -17.54 -2.13 1.34
N ASN A 86 -16.61 -1.26 0.91
CA ASN A 86 -16.03 -1.24 -0.44
C ASN A 86 -14.61 -1.82 -0.51
N VAL A 87 -14.16 -2.53 0.51
CA VAL A 87 -12.88 -3.25 0.54
C VAL A 87 -13.12 -4.74 0.33
N LYS A 88 -12.55 -5.30 -0.75
CA LYS A 88 -12.55 -6.74 -1.05
C LYS A 88 -11.19 -7.34 -0.69
N VAL A 89 -11.20 -8.43 0.05
CA VAL A 89 -9.97 -9.17 0.39
C VAL A 89 -9.78 -10.32 -0.58
N VAL A 90 -8.60 -10.44 -1.16
CA VAL A 90 -8.20 -11.53 -2.05
C VAL A 90 -7.02 -12.24 -1.43
N ASN A 91 -7.23 -13.50 -1.06
CA ASN A 91 -6.16 -14.40 -0.61
C ASN A 91 -5.49 -15.02 -1.83
N ALA A 92 -4.42 -14.42 -2.29
CA ALA A 92 -3.69 -14.92 -3.44
C ALA A 92 -2.20 -14.60 -3.34
N THR A 93 -1.40 -15.48 -3.93
CA THR A 93 -0.01 -15.19 -4.27
C THR A 93 -0.02 -14.53 -5.63
N PHE A 94 0.04 -13.19 -5.65
CA PHE A 94 0.10 -12.44 -6.90
C PHE A 94 1.23 -12.99 -7.80
N PRO A 95 1.02 -13.24 -9.11
CA PRO A 95 -0.11 -12.76 -9.92
C PRO A 95 -1.32 -13.71 -10.02
N GLU A 96 -1.37 -14.79 -9.32
CA GLU A 96 -2.46 -15.76 -9.40
C GLU A 96 -3.79 -15.16 -8.88
N GLY A 97 -4.90 -15.50 -9.52
CA GLY A 97 -6.24 -15.12 -9.08
C GLY A 97 -6.65 -13.68 -9.35
N ILE A 98 -5.94 -12.97 -10.23
CA ILE A 98 -6.25 -11.59 -10.57
C ILE A 98 -7.05 -11.43 -11.88
N GLU A 99 -7.22 -12.52 -12.64
CA GLU A 99 -7.83 -12.51 -13.97
C GLU A 99 -9.27 -11.98 -13.92
N GLU A 100 -9.97 -12.25 -12.83
CA GLU A 100 -11.36 -11.84 -12.61
C GLU A 100 -11.49 -10.52 -11.83
N LEU A 101 -10.37 -9.88 -11.47
CA LEU A 101 -10.41 -8.63 -10.75
C LEU A 101 -10.74 -7.46 -11.68
N LYS A 102 -11.45 -6.47 -11.15
CA LYS A 102 -11.68 -5.21 -11.88
C LYS A 102 -10.34 -4.56 -12.21
N ILE A 103 -10.23 -4.03 -13.42
CA ILE A 103 -9.05 -3.31 -13.91
C ILE A 103 -8.78 -2.10 -13.00
N PRO A 104 -7.53 -1.93 -12.50
CA PRO A 104 -7.25 -0.87 -11.54
C PRO A 104 -6.98 0.48 -12.22
N ASP A 105 -7.51 1.53 -11.61
CA ASP A 105 -7.12 2.92 -11.90
C ASP A 105 -5.89 3.32 -11.07
N ARG A 106 -5.72 2.67 -9.94
CA ARG A 106 -4.65 2.93 -8.97
C ARG A 106 -4.09 1.61 -8.47
N VAL A 107 -2.80 1.56 -8.34
CA VAL A 107 -2.11 0.41 -7.74
C VAL A 107 -1.17 0.91 -6.65
N PHE A 108 -1.29 0.36 -5.47
CA PHE A 108 -0.33 0.51 -4.40
C PHE A 108 0.40 -0.82 -4.20
N ILE A 109 1.72 -0.79 -4.13
CA ILE A 109 2.56 -1.95 -3.86
C ILE A 109 3.32 -1.69 -2.56
N GLY A 110 2.86 -2.28 -1.47
CA GLY A 110 3.47 -2.15 -0.14
C GLY A 110 4.50 -3.22 0.18
N GLY A 111 4.62 -4.23 -0.65
CA GLY A 111 5.58 -5.31 -0.52
C GLY A 111 5.46 -6.29 -1.67
N GLY A 112 6.56 -6.86 -2.11
CA GLY A 112 6.58 -7.84 -3.21
C GLY A 112 7.59 -8.96 -2.95
N GLY A 113 8.53 -8.72 -2.02
CA GLY A 113 9.60 -9.67 -1.75
C GLY A 113 10.31 -10.07 -3.04
N LYS A 114 10.57 -11.37 -3.20
CA LYS A 114 11.20 -11.93 -4.40
C LYS A 114 10.32 -11.92 -5.67
N ASP A 115 9.04 -11.67 -5.53
CA ASP A 115 8.09 -11.61 -6.65
C ASP A 115 7.86 -10.19 -7.18
N LEU A 116 8.57 -9.19 -6.65
CA LEU A 116 8.36 -7.76 -6.95
C LEU A 116 8.40 -7.47 -8.45
N GLU A 117 9.36 -8.07 -9.19
CA GLU A 117 9.48 -7.87 -10.64
C GLU A 117 8.19 -8.26 -11.37
N LYS A 118 7.64 -9.44 -11.07
CA LYS A 118 6.39 -9.93 -11.64
C LYS A 118 5.21 -9.06 -11.26
N ILE A 119 5.16 -8.63 -10.00
CA ILE A 119 4.09 -7.77 -9.47
C ILE A 119 4.06 -6.44 -10.21
N VAL A 120 5.20 -5.77 -10.34
CA VAL A 120 5.29 -4.46 -11.02
C VAL A 120 4.96 -4.62 -12.50
N ASN A 121 5.50 -5.65 -13.17
CA ASN A 121 5.26 -5.91 -14.59
C ASN A 121 3.76 -6.05 -14.87
N LEU A 122 3.08 -6.92 -14.14
CA LEU A 122 1.66 -7.17 -14.35
C LEU A 122 0.78 -5.97 -13.93
N SER A 123 1.20 -5.23 -12.91
CA SER A 123 0.53 -3.98 -12.53
C SER A 123 0.57 -2.95 -13.67
N CYS A 124 1.71 -2.83 -14.36
CA CYS A 124 1.83 -1.96 -15.53
C CYS A 124 0.93 -2.40 -16.69
N GLU A 125 0.82 -3.71 -16.93
CA GLU A 125 -0.02 -4.28 -18.00
C GLU A 125 -1.52 -4.09 -17.75
N LYS A 126 -1.93 -4.17 -16.49
CA LYS A 126 -3.36 -4.10 -16.11
C LYS A 126 -3.85 -2.69 -15.82
N LEU A 127 -2.96 -1.74 -15.58
CA LEU A 127 -3.33 -0.37 -15.22
C LEU A 127 -4.08 0.32 -16.34
N THR A 128 -5.13 1.07 -15.99
CA THR A 128 -5.82 1.93 -16.97
C THR A 128 -4.88 2.99 -17.55
N ARG A 129 -5.23 3.54 -18.74
CA ARG A 129 -4.37 4.48 -19.50
C ARG A 129 -3.86 5.69 -18.69
N TYR A 130 -4.63 6.19 -17.75
CA TYR A 130 -4.28 7.32 -16.88
C TYR A 130 -4.11 6.90 -15.42
N GLY A 131 -3.84 5.61 -15.23
CA GLY A 131 -3.65 5.06 -13.91
C GLY A 131 -2.34 5.48 -13.26
N ILE A 132 -2.27 5.29 -11.96
CA ILE A 132 -1.07 5.62 -11.15
C ILE A 132 -0.66 4.39 -10.35
N ILE A 133 0.64 4.11 -10.37
CA ILE A 133 1.28 3.11 -9.50
C ILE A 133 2.10 3.85 -8.45
N VAL A 134 1.93 3.49 -7.19
CA VAL A 134 2.78 3.91 -6.09
C VAL A 134 3.43 2.68 -5.47
N ILE A 135 4.74 2.69 -5.35
CA ILE A 135 5.52 1.57 -4.83
C ILE A 135 6.31 2.06 -3.62
N ASN A 136 6.13 1.40 -2.47
CA ASN A 136 6.96 1.63 -1.30
C ASN A 136 7.99 0.50 -1.17
N THR A 137 9.24 0.86 -1.01
CA THR A 137 10.32 -0.11 -0.78
C THR A 137 11.32 0.41 0.23
N VAL A 138 11.91 -0.50 1.00
CA VAL A 138 12.98 -0.21 1.98
C VAL A 138 14.34 -0.74 1.53
N LEU A 139 14.36 -1.60 0.50
CA LEU A 139 15.58 -2.20 -0.03
C LEU A 139 15.97 -1.51 -1.34
N ILE A 140 17.22 -1.10 -1.45
CA ILE A 140 17.78 -0.49 -2.67
C ILE A 140 17.63 -1.42 -3.88
N GLN A 141 17.80 -2.72 -3.69
CA GLN A 141 17.63 -3.73 -4.75
C GLN A 141 16.19 -3.75 -5.28
N ASN A 142 15.21 -3.59 -4.39
CA ASN A 142 13.81 -3.52 -4.79
C ASN A 142 13.49 -2.23 -5.56
N LEU A 143 14.13 -1.12 -5.18
CA LEU A 143 14.04 0.14 -5.94
C LEU A 143 14.57 -0.05 -7.36
N ASP A 144 15.75 -0.67 -7.51
CA ASP A 144 16.36 -0.92 -8.83
C ASP A 144 15.47 -1.82 -9.71
N ILE A 145 14.93 -2.91 -9.13
CA ILE A 145 13.98 -3.80 -9.81
C ILE A 145 12.75 -3.01 -10.29
N ALA A 146 12.13 -2.23 -9.40
CA ALA A 146 10.94 -1.46 -9.73
C ALA A 146 11.22 -0.46 -10.85
N LEU A 147 12.31 0.30 -10.76
CA LEU A 147 12.70 1.27 -11.80
C LEU A 147 12.97 0.62 -13.14
N SER A 148 13.64 -0.54 -13.14
CA SER A 148 13.94 -1.28 -14.37
C SER A 148 12.66 -1.74 -15.07
N VAL A 149 11.69 -2.28 -14.33
CA VAL A 149 10.40 -2.71 -14.91
C VAL A 149 9.59 -1.53 -15.39
N LEU A 150 9.45 -0.47 -14.59
CA LEU A 150 8.68 0.71 -14.97
C LEU A 150 9.22 1.34 -16.26
N LYS A 151 10.55 1.41 -16.43
CA LYS A 151 11.18 1.91 -17.67
C LYS A 151 10.87 1.03 -18.88
N LYS A 152 10.86 -0.31 -18.72
CA LYS A 152 10.47 -1.23 -19.82
C LYS A 152 9.05 -0.96 -20.32
N HIS A 153 8.15 -0.57 -19.42
CA HIS A 153 6.76 -0.18 -19.75
C HIS A 153 6.61 1.31 -20.12
N LEU A 154 7.71 2.03 -20.37
CA LEU A 154 7.74 3.43 -20.78
C LEU A 154 7.16 4.41 -19.73
N PHE A 155 7.13 4.02 -18.46
CA PHE A 155 6.82 4.94 -17.37
C PHE A 155 8.04 5.82 -17.06
N ASN A 156 7.76 7.04 -16.61
CA ASN A 156 8.77 7.97 -16.09
C ASN A 156 8.54 8.15 -14.57
N PRO A 157 9.10 7.28 -13.73
CA PRO A 157 8.83 7.30 -12.29
C PRO A 157 9.49 8.49 -11.60
N GLU A 158 8.76 9.14 -10.70
CA GLU A 158 9.31 10.02 -9.68
C GLU A 158 9.81 9.15 -8.52
N VAL A 159 11.04 9.37 -8.08
CA VAL A 159 11.60 8.69 -6.90
C VAL A 159 11.79 9.70 -5.80
N ILE A 160 11.25 9.41 -4.63
CA ILE A 160 11.46 10.19 -3.41
C ILE A 160 11.95 9.26 -2.30
N GLN A 161 12.82 9.78 -1.45
CA GLN A 161 13.17 9.14 -0.19
C GLN A 161 12.43 9.86 0.94
N VAL A 162 11.78 9.10 1.81
CA VAL A 162 11.13 9.62 3.00
C VAL A 162 11.79 9.03 4.23
N GLN A 163 12.27 9.90 5.11
CA GLN A 163 12.82 9.52 6.41
C GLN A 163 12.01 10.20 7.51
N VAL A 164 11.56 9.41 8.47
CA VAL A 164 10.75 9.85 9.59
C VAL A 164 11.44 9.50 10.89
N SER A 165 11.44 10.44 11.84
CA SER A 165 11.85 10.19 13.22
C SER A 165 10.70 10.58 14.14
N ARG A 166 10.42 9.74 15.11
CA ARG A 166 9.40 10.01 16.14
C ARG A 166 10.06 10.25 17.49
N SER A 167 9.53 11.19 18.25
CA SER A 167 9.99 11.39 19.62
C SER A 167 9.58 10.21 20.50
N LYS A 168 10.47 9.83 21.40
CA LYS A 168 10.26 8.80 22.42
C LYS A 168 10.67 9.33 23.78
N LYS A 169 9.77 9.18 24.74
CA LYS A 169 10.05 9.56 26.15
C LYS A 169 11.14 8.69 26.74
N MET A 170 12.06 9.32 27.43
CA MET A 170 13.14 8.73 28.20
C MET A 170 13.09 9.26 29.64
N PRO A 171 13.74 8.64 30.62
CA PRO A 171 13.70 9.08 32.02
C PRO A 171 14.07 10.56 32.26
N TYR A 172 14.95 11.12 31.40
CA TYR A 172 15.49 12.48 31.56
C TYR A 172 15.20 13.40 30.39
N GLY A 173 14.17 13.12 29.57
CA GLY A 173 13.79 13.91 28.43
C GLY A 173 13.30 13.09 27.26
N ASP A 174 13.16 13.71 26.09
CA ASP A 174 12.72 13.03 24.87
C ASP A 174 13.89 12.89 23.90
N ARG A 175 13.95 11.77 23.19
CA ARG A 175 14.86 11.59 22.05
C ARG A 175 14.08 11.25 20.78
N PHE A 176 14.67 11.50 19.62
CA PHE A 176 14.16 11.01 18.36
C PHE A 176 14.66 9.60 18.05
N GLU A 177 13.76 8.74 17.63
CA GLU A 177 14.07 7.43 17.04
C GLU A 177 13.68 7.43 15.57
N ALA A 178 14.66 7.15 14.70
CA ALA A 178 14.42 7.06 13.27
C ALA A 178 13.64 5.78 12.93
N LEU A 179 12.67 5.92 12.04
CA LEU A 179 12.04 4.79 11.36
C LEU A 179 12.88 4.43 10.12
N ASN A 180 12.67 3.22 9.58
CA ASN A 180 13.35 2.83 8.35
C ASN A 180 12.97 3.78 7.21
N PRO A 181 13.95 4.28 6.43
CA PRO A 181 13.68 5.05 5.23
C PRO A 181 12.84 4.25 4.24
N VAL A 182 11.97 4.94 3.50
CA VAL A 182 11.12 4.35 2.45
C VAL A 182 11.36 5.11 1.15
N TRP A 183 11.51 4.37 0.06
CA TRP A 183 11.66 4.90 -1.31
C TRP A 183 10.37 4.72 -2.10
#